data_e4c019a30b43db591268d3a4b3fc390f
#
_entry.id   e4c019a30b43db591268d3a4b3fc390f
#
_cell.length_a   1.000
_cell.length_b   1.000
_cell.length_c   1.000
_cell.angle_alpha   90.00
_cell.angle_beta   90.00
_cell.angle_gamma   90.00
#
_symmetry.space_group_name_H-M   'P 1'
#
loop_
_entity.id
_entity.type
_entity.pdbx_description
1 polymer ?
#
loop_
_entity_poly.entity_id
_entity_poly.type
_entity_poly.pdbx_seq_one_letter_code
_entity_poly.pdbx_strand_id
1 'polypeptide(L)'
;MIDIEDFKKSIGKKSRLLGIAPGKNRIGLAISDENKLVSTPLTTIAKKNNSNFISIIKEIVHENNIKGIIIGNPINMDGSRGPSAQSANDFAKYVSNNVSIPVSMWDERLSSEGAFNLSSNLDISVAKKVKKLDQNAASFILQGAIDYIRR
;
A
#
# COMPACT_ATOMS: atom_id res chain seq x y z
N MET A 1 -11.42 -7.92 5.83
CA MET A 1 -10.80 -6.58 5.82
C MET A 1 -11.33 -5.78 6.99
N ILE A 2 -10.45 -5.10 7.71
CA ILE A 2 -10.79 -4.41 8.95
C ILE A 2 -10.36 -2.94 8.86
N ASP A 3 -10.87 -2.09 9.75
CA ASP A 3 -10.45 -0.69 9.77
C ASP A 3 -9.06 -0.55 10.42
N ILE A 4 -8.46 0.65 10.29
CA ILE A 4 -7.08 0.85 10.73
C ILE A 4 -6.93 0.73 12.26
N GLU A 5 -7.96 1.07 13.03
CA GLU A 5 -7.92 0.94 14.48
C GLU A 5 -7.90 -0.53 14.90
N ASP A 6 -8.75 -1.35 14.28
CA ASP A 6 -8.77 -2.79 14.53
C ASP A 6 -7.48 -3.44 14.01
N PHE A 7 -6.97 -2.97 12.89
CA PHE A 7 -5.70 -3.42 12.34
C PHE A 7 -4.55 -3.18 13.33
N LYS A 8 -4.49 -1.97 13.89
CA LYS A 8 -3.50 -1.59 14.88
C LYS A 8 -3.51 -2.52 16.08
N LYS A 9 -4.70 -2.91 16.55
CA LYS A 9 -4.87 -3.83 17.67
C LYS A 9 -4.50 -5.27 17.32
N SER A 10 -4.65 -5.65 16.06
CA SER A 10 -4.45 -7.02 15.59
C SER A 10 -2.99 -7.38 15.36
N ILE A 11 -2.13 -6.39 15.13
CA ILE A 11 -0.71 -6.62 14.88
C ILE A 11 0.08 -6.44 16.17
N GLY A 12 1.18 -7.18 16.31
CA GLY A 12 2.04 -7.09 17.48
C GLY A 12 2.98 -5.90 17.43
N LYS A 13 3.74 -5.71 18.51
CA LYS A 13 4.73 -4.63 18.59
C LYS A 13 5.80 -4.74 17.51
N LYS A 14 6.29 -5.95 17.27
CA LYS A 14 7.27 -6.23 16.23
C LYS A 14 6.56 -6.91 15.07
N SER A 15 6.14 -6.11 14.10
CA SER A 15 5.36 -6.59 12.97
C SER A 15 5.79 -5.89 11.71
N ARG A 16 6.33 -6.67 10.77
CA ARG A 16 6.65 -6.17 9.45
C ARG A 16 5.38 -6.13 8.62
N LEU A 17 5.13 -5.02 7.96
CA LEU A 17 3.92 -4.80 7.18
C LEU A 17 4.24 -4.69 5.70
N LEU A 18 3.27 -5.09 4.86
CA LEU A 18 3.34 -4.94 3.42
C LEU A 18 2.39 -3.82 2.99
N GLY A 19 2.88 -2.87 2.20
CA GLY A 19 2.07 -1.83 1.61
C GLY A 19 1.81 -2.13 0.15
N ILE A 20 0.57 -1.91 -0.29
CA ILE A 20 0.15 -2.16 -1.67
C ILE A 20 -0.49 -0.91 -2.24
N ALA A 21 0.03 -0.44 -3.37
CA ALA A 21 -0.58 0.64 -4.14
C ALA A 21 -1.23 0.02 -5.38
N PRO A 22 -2.56 -0.17 -5.37
CA PRO A 22 -3.22 -0.75 -6.53
C PRO A 22 -3.26 0.25 -7.68
N GLY A 23 -2.82 -0.19 -8.84
CA GLY A 23 -2.86 0.59 -10.05
C GLY A 23 -3.67 -0.10 -11.13
N LYS A 24 -3.88 0.59 -12.24
CA LYS A 24 -4.67 0.05 -13.35
C LYS A 24 -3.96 -1.11 -14.03
N ASN A 25 -2.68 -0.94 -14.31
CA ASN A 25 -1.88 -1.93 -15.04
C ASN A 25 -0.77 -2.53 -14.19
N ARG A 26 -0.38 -1.87 -13.12
CA ARG A 26 0.71 -2.30 -12.25
C ARG A 26 0.34 -2.08 -10.79
N ILE A 27 0.97 -2.86 -9.93
CA ILE A 27 0.73 -2.81 -8.49
C ILE A 27 2.07 -2.59 -7.83
N GLY A 28 2.19 -1.49 -7.08
CA GLY A 28 3.39 -1.19 -6.33
C GLY A 28 3.37 -1.85 -4.96
N LEU A 29 4.51 -2.35 -4.53
CA LEU A 29 4.66 -2.99 -3.22
C LEU A 29 5.78 -2.34 -2.43
N ALA A 30 5.56 -2.21 -1.13
CA ALA A 30 6.55 -1.71 -0.18
C ALA A 30 6.51 -2.56 1.09
N ILE A 31 7.59 -2.49 1.85
CA ILE A 31 7.73 -3.30 3.05
C ILE A 31 8.25 -2.40 4.18
N SER A 32 7.77 -2.64 5.41
CA SER A 32 8.30 -1.93 6.57
C SER A 32 9.29 -2.80 7.34
N ASP A 33 10.10 -2.16 8.19
CA ASP A 33 10.84 -2.88 9.20
C ASP A 33 9.90 -3.39 10.29
N GLU A 34 10.36 -4.29 11.14
CA GLU A 34 9.53 -4.88 12.18
C GLU A 34 9.14 -3.89 13.28
N ASN A 35 9.89 -2.82 13.46
CA ASN A 35 9.56 -1.75 14.41
C ASN A 35 8.62 -0.70 13.83
N LYS A 36 8.25 -0.84 12.58
CA LYS A 36 7.33 0.05 11.85
C LYS A 36 7.80 1.50 11.83
N LEU A 37 9.09 1.70 11.62
CA LEU A 37 9.69 3.03 11.57
C LEU A 37 9.79 3.57 10.14
N VAL A 38 10.21 2.72 9.21
CA VAL A 38 10.50 3.13 7.83
C VAL A 38 9.87 2.15 6.85
N SER A 39 9.26 2.68 5.80
CA SER A 39 8.82 1.87 4.68
C SER A 39 9.82 2.00 3.52
N THR A 40 10.02 0.91 2.81
CA THR A 40 10.97 0.83 1.69
C THR A 40 10.26 0.26 0.47
N PRO A 41 10.41 0.86 -0.71
CA PRO A 41 9.85 0.27 -1.93
C PRO A 41 10.43 -1.12 -2.17
N LEU A 42 9.59 -2.08 -2.51
CA LEU A 42 10.01 -3.47 -2.72
C LEU A 42 10.08 -3.81 -4.20
N THR A 43 8.94 -3.72 -4.89
CA THR A 43 8.86 -4.06 -6.31
C THR A 43 7.54 -3.58 -6.89
N THR A 44 7.43 -3.70 -8.21
CA THR A 44 6.19 -3.43 -8.94
C THR A 44 5.81 -4.69 -9.71
N ILE A 45 4.54 -5.07 -9.66
CA ILE A 45 4.05 -6.27 -10.32
C ILE A 45 3.08 -5.87 -11.43
N ALA A 46 3.23 -6.47 -12.62
CA ALA A 46 2.28 -6.30 -13.70
C ALA A 46 0.97 -7.00 -13.35
N LYS A 47 -0.15 -6.28 -13.49
CA LYS A 47 -1.47 -6.81 -13.16
C LYS A 47 -2.05 -7.55 -14.35
N LYS A 48 -1.63 -8.80 -14.56
CA LYS A 48 -2.11 -9.61 -15.67
C LYS A 48 -3.38 -10.38 -15.33
N ASN A 49 -3.40 -11.05 -14.17
CA ASN A 49 -4.59 -11.71 -13.66
C ASN A 49 -4.48 -11.84 -12.13
N ASN A 50 -5.62 -12.05 -11.47
CA ASN A 50 -5.68 -12.06 -10.01
C ASN A 50 -4.97 -13.26 -9.38
N SER A 51 -5.05 -14.45 -9.99
CA SER A 51 -4.45 -15.64 -9.39
C SER A 51 -2.93 -15.56 -9.36
N ASN A 52 -2.29 -15.03 -10.41
CA ASN A 52 -0.85 -14.85 -10.45
C ASN A 52 -0.40 -13.84 -9.39
N PHE A 53 -1.14 -12.76 -9.27
CA PHE A 53 -0.86 -11.70 -8.30
C PHE A 53 -0.91 -12.22 -6.85
N ILE A 54 -1.94 -12.97 -6.50
CA ILE A 54 -2.10 -13.51 -5.16
C ILE A 54 -0.95 -14.46 -4.78
N SER A 55 -0.48 -15.26 -5.72
CA SER A 55 0.65 -16.16 -5.48
C SER A 55 1.89 -15.38 -5.09
N ILE A 56 2.16 -14.27 -5.78
CA ILE A 56 3.30 -13.42 -5.49
C ILE A 56 3.16 -12.77 -4.11
N ILE A 57 1.97 -12.28 -3.78
CA ILE A 57 1.69 -11.68 -2.47
C ILE A 57 1.93 -12.69 -1.34
N LYS A 58 1.42 -13.91 -1.50
CA LYS A 58 1.59 -14.96 -0.49
C LYS A 58 3.06 -15.33 -0.29
N GLU A 59 3.82 -15.38 -1.37
CA GLU A 59 5.25 -15.66 -1.31
C GLU A 59 5.99 -14.56 -0.55
N ILE A 60 5.71 -13.30 -0.84
CA ILE A 60 6.31 -12.15 -0.16
C ILE A 60 5.95 -12.17 1.33
N VAL A 61 4.70 -12.42 1.66
CA VAL A 61 4.23 -12.51 3.05
C VAL A 61 5.00 -13.58 3.81
N HIS A 62 5.19 -14.73 3.21
CA HIS A 62 5.90 -15.84 3.83
C HIS A 62 7.40 -15.55 3.98
N GLU A 63 8.06 -15.12 2.92
CA GLU A 63 9.51 -14.89 2.90
C GLU A 63 9.94 -13.76 3.82
N ASN A 64 9.12 -12.74 3.96
CA ASN A 64 9.45 -11.54 4.75
C ASN A 64 8.77 -11.52 6.11
N ASN A 65 8.09 -12.58 6.49
CA ASN A 65 7.38 -12.68 7.77
C ASN A 65 6.44 -11.51 7.99
N ILE A 66 5.62 -11.20 6.98
CA ILE A 66 4.66 -10.09 7.01
C ILE A 66 3.51 -10.44 7.94
N LYS A 67 3.14 -9.51 8.81
CA LYS A 67 2.08 -9.70 9.80
C LYS A 67 0.80 -8.93 9.49
N GLY A 68 0.82 -8.06 8.51
CA GLY A 68 -0.35 -7.30 8.09
C GLY A 68 -0.12 -6.63 6.76
N ILE A 69 -1.21 -6.29 6.09
CA ILE A 69 -1.18 -5.66 4.77
C ILE A 69 -1.97 -4.36 4.80
N ILE A 70 -1.37 -3.29 4.29
CA ILE A 70 -2.01 -2.00 4.11
C ILE A 70 -2.19 -1.76 2.61
N ILE A 71 -3.41 -1.45 2.19
CA ILE A 71 -3.73 -1.20 0.79
C ILE A 71 -4.21 0.24 0.64
N GLY A 72 -3.59 0.98 -0.27
CA GLY A 72 -3.98 2.37 -0.52
C GLY A 72 -5.37 2.46 -1.13
N ASN A 73 -6.14 3.43 -0.66
CA ASN A 73 -7.48 3.71 -1.16
C ASN A 73 -7.44 5.02 -1.93
N PRO A 74 -7.42 4.99 -3.27
CA PRO A 74 -7.36 6.22 -4.06
C PRO A 74 -8.70 6.96 -3.99
N ILE A 75 -8.69 8.10 -3.31
CA ILE A 75 -9.84 8.99 -3.21
C ILE A 75 -9.48 10.27 -3.95
N ASN A 76 -10.39 10.78 -4.79
CA ASN A 76 -10.17 12.01 -5.53
C ASN A 76 -9.97 13.18 -4.57
N MET A 77 -9.27 14.23 -5.03
CA MET A 77 -8.91 15.37 -4.19
C MET A 77 -10.12 16.09 -3.60
N ASP A 78 -11.29 16.00 -4.26
CA ASP A 78 -12.54 16.58 -3.77
C ASP A 78 -13.27 15.68 -2.76
N GLY A 79 -12.69 14.54 -2.44
CA GLY A 79 -13.28 13.57 -1.51
C GLY A 79 -14.22 12.57 -2.15
N SER A 80 -14.52 12.72 -3.43
CA SER A 80 -15.40 11.78 -4.11
C SER A 80 -14.70 10.46 -4.40
N ARG A 81 -15.46 9.38 -4.49
CA ARG A 81 -14.96 8.06 -4.83
C ARG A 81 -15.31 7.73 -6.28
N GLY A 82 -14.29 7.72 -7.13
CA GLY A 82 -14.44 7.36 -8.52
C GLY A 82 -14.30 5.88 -8.79
N PRO A 83 -14.30 5.47 -10.05
CA PRO A 83 -14.11 4.07 -10.45
C PRO A 83 -12.82 3.44 -9.90
N SER A 84 -11.76 4.23 -9.77
CA SER A 84 -10.49 3.75 -9.22
C SER A 84 -10.61 3.33 -7.75
N ALA A 85 -11.40 4.07 -6.96
CA ALA A 85 -11.63 3.74 -5.55
C ALA A 85 -12.46 2.45 -5.42
N GLN A 86 -13.46 2.28 -6.28
CA GLN A 86 -14.25 1.05 -6.29
C GLN A 86 -13.40 -0.16 -6.67
N SER A 87 -12.54 -0.01 -7.67
CA SER A 87 -11.63 -1.05 -8.11
C SER A 87 -10.64 -1.42 -7.00
N ALA A 88 -10.11 -0.43 -6.28
CA ALA A 88 -9.19 -0.67 -5.16
C ALA A 88 -9.90 -1.38 -4.01
N ASN A 89 -11.16 -1.05 -3.73
CA ASN A 89 -11.94 -1.69 -2.69
C ASN A 89 -12.19 -3.17 -3.02
N ASP A 90 -12.55 -3.46 -4.26
CA ASP A 90 -12.76 -4.83 -4.73
C ASP A 90 -11.45 -5.63 -4.66
N PHE A 91 -10.36 -5.01 -5.05
CA PHE A 91 -9.03 -5.60 -4.98
C PHE A 91 -8.65 -5.93 -3.52
N ALA A 92 -8.91 -5.00 -2.60
CA ALA A 92 -8.60 -5.20 -1.18
C ALA A 92 -9.40 -6.36 -0.60
N LYS A 93 -10.67 -6.49 -0.98
CA LYS A 93 -11.51 -7.62 -0.56
C LYS A 93 -10.95 -8.93 -1.09
N TYR A 94 -10.50 -8.94 -2.33
CA TYR A 94 -9.92 -10.13 -2.94
C TYR A 94 -8.65 -10.56 -2.20
N VAL A 95 -7.76 -9.62 -1.90
CA VAL A 95 -6.55 -9.91 -1.13
C VAL A 95 -6.91 -10.44 0.25
N SER A 96 -7.83 -9.76 0.95
CA SER A 96 -8.25 -10.14 2.29
C SER A 96 -8.81 -11.57 2.34
N ASN A 97 -9.56 -11.95 1.30
CA ASN A 97 -10.15 -13.30 1.23
C ASN A 97 -9.13 -14.39 0.94
N ASN A 98 -7.94 -14.03 0.46
CA ASN A 98 -6.92 -15.00 0.05
C ASN A 98 -5.70 -15.04 0.95
N VAL A 99 -5.64 -14.21 1.98
CA VAL A 99 -4.54 -14.24 2.96
C VAL A 99 -5.12 -14.43 4.36
N SER A 100 -4.30 -14.94 5.27
CA SER A 100 -4.73 -15.23 6.64
C SER A 100 -4.34 -14.16 7.64
N ILE A 101 -3.68 -13.10 7.19
CA ILE A 101 -3.24 -11.99 8.05
C ILE A 101 -4.18 -10.79 7.90
N PRO A 102 -4.20 -9.86 8.88
CA PRO A 102 -5.05 -8.69 8.78
C PRO A 102 -4.76 -7.82 7.57
N VAL A 103 -5.80 -7.28 6.96
CA VAL A 103 -5.72 -6.38 5.81
C VAL A 103 -6.56 -5.16 6.12
N SER A 104 -6.00 -3.97 5.90
CA SER A 104 -6.72 -2.71 6.09
C SER A 104 -6.44 -1.77 4.93
N MET A 105 -7.37 -0.88 4.65
CA MET A 105 -7.18 0.16 3.64
C MET A 105 -6.72 1.46 4.31
N TRP A 106 -5.93 2.23 3.58
CA TRP A 106 -5.42 3.52 4.03
C TRP A 106 -5.78 4.60 3.02
N ASP A 107 -6.32 5.71 3.51
CA ASP A 107 -6.70 6.84 2.67
C ASP A 107 -5.44 7.58 2.21
N GLU A 108 -5.16 7.56 0.92
CA GLU A 108 -3.98 8.18 0.33
C GLU A 108 -3.91 9.69 0.56
N ARG A 109 -5.05 10.35 0.77
CA ARG A 109 -5.06 11.79 1.06
C ARG A 109 -4.33 12.13 2.36
N LEU A 110 -4.21 11.17 3.27
CA LEU A 110 -3.55 11.39 4.56
C LEU A 110 -2.03 11.25 4.49
N SER A 111 -1.50 10.66 3.41
CA SER A 111 -0.07 10.35 3.34
C SER A 111 0.60 10.81 2.04
N SER A 112 -0.07 10.71 0.89
CA SER A 112 0.57 10.90 -0.40
C SER A 112 0.64 12.35 -0.86
N GLU A 113 -0.17 13.25 -0.33
CA GLU A 113 -0.21 14.64 -0.77
C GLU A 113 1.12 15.35 -0.53
N GLY A 114 1.65 15.28 0.67
CA GLY A 114 2.94 15.87 0.99
C GLY A 114 4.08 15.26 0.20
N ALA A 115 4.05 13.95 0.01
CA ALA A 115 5.06 13.23 -0.73
C ALA A 115 5.01 13.54 -2.23
N PHE A 116 3.82 13.66 -2.79
CA PHE A 116 3.63 14.04 -4.18
C PHE A 116 4.13 15.47 -4.43
N ASN A 117 3.80 16.39 -3.53
CA ASN A 117 4.26 17.78 -3.61
C ASN A 117 5.79 17.87 -3.51
N LEU A 118 6.38 17.05 -2.64
CA LEU A 118 7.82 16.99 -2.49
C LEU A 118 8.49 16.53 -3.79
N SER A 119 7.94 15.47 -4.41
CA SER A 119 8.43 14.95 -5.69
C SER A 119 8.32 15.99 -6.80
N SER A 120 7.26 16.78 -6.80
CA SER A 120 7.03 17.83 -7.79
C SER A 120 8.04 18.97 -7.65
N ASN A 121 8.50 19.22 -6.44
CA ASN A 121 9.46 20.28 -6.14
C ASN A 121 10.92 19.91 -6.45
N LEU A 122 11.19 18.63 -6.74
CA LEU A 122 12.55 18.14 -6.97
C LEU A 122 13.00 18.20 -8.44
N ASP A 123 12.24 18.87 -9.27
CA ASP A 123 12.61 19.11 -10.70
C ASP A 123 13.03 17.83 -11.44
N ILE A 124 12.31 16.76 -11.23
CA ILE A 124 12.55 15.48 -11.87
C ILE A 124 11.69 15.40 -13.15
N SER A 125 12.23 14.83 -14.23
CA SER A 125 11.49 14.70 -15.48
C SER A 125 10.17 13.95 -15.27
N VAL A 126 9.14 14.29 -16.04
CA VAL A 126 7.80 13.70 -15.92
C VAL A 126 7.87 12.17 -16.06
N ALA A 127 8.67 11.66 -16.97
CA ALA A 127 8.82 10.23 -17.19
C ALA A 127 9.38 9.53 -15.95
N LYS A 128 10.40 10.13 -15.32
CA LYS A 128 10.95 9.60 -14.07
C LYS A 128 9.97 9.69 -12.92
N LYS A 129 9.17 10.77 -12.87
CA LYS A 129 8.12 10.90 -11.84
C LYS A 129 7.09 9.79 -11.94
N VAL A 130 6.59 9.51 -13.14
CA VAL A 130 5.60 8.47 -13.34
C VAL A 130 6.15 7.11 -12.94
N LYS A 131 7.37 6.79 -13.35
CA LYS A 131 8.01 5.53 -13.03
C LYS A 131 8.25 5.36 -11.54
N LYS A 132 8.68 6.43 -10.86
CA LYS A 132 8.91 6.42 -9.42
C LYS A 132 7.61 6.43 -8.63
N LEU A 133 6.54 7.05 -9.15
CA LEU A 133 5.25 7.06 -8.47
C LEU A 133 4.70 5.64 -8.30
N ASP A 134 4.84 4.78 -9.32
CA ASP A 134 4.41 3.39 -9.19
C ASP A 134 5.17 2.65 -8.08
N GLN A 135 6.49 2.87 -7.99
CA GLN A 135 7.32 2.22 -6.98
C GLN A 135 7.19 2.86 -5.61
N ASN A 136 7.05 4.19 -5.56
CA ASN A 136 7.07 4.94 -4.31
C ASN A 136 5.68 5.14 -3.72
N ALA A 137 4.61 5.01 -4.52
CA ALA A 137 3.25 5.18 -4.01
C ALA A 137 2.97 4.22 -2.86
N ALA A 138 3.34 2.95 -3.01
CA ALA A 138 3.16 1.95 -1.95
C ALA A 138 3.98 2.32 -0.71
N SER A 139 5.19 2.83 -0.89
CA SER A 139 6.05 3.25 0.21
C SER A 139 5.45 4.43 0.97
N PHE A 140 4.89 5.41 0.28
CA PHE A 140 4.24 6.55 0.92
C PHE A 140 2.97 6.15 1.65
N ILE A 141 2.16 5.29 1.05
CA ILE A 141 0.96 4.74 1.67
C ILE A 141 1.34 4.03 2.97
N LEU A 142 2.31 3.15 2.90
CA LEU A 142 2.75 2.38 4.05
C LEU A 142 3.37 3.28 5.13
N GLN A 143 4.19 4.26 4.74
CA GLN A 143 4.80 5.19 5.70
C GLN A 143 3.73 5.97 6.45
N GLY A 144 2.72 6.49 5.75
CA GLY A 144 1.61 7.20 6.38
C GLY A 144 0.88 6.31 7.38
N ALA A 145 0.63 5.08 7.01
CA ALA A 145 -0.07 4.12 7.87
C ALA A 145 0.76 3.75 9.11
N ILE A 146 2.05 3.46 8.95
CA ILE A 146 2.89 3.08 10.10
C ILE A 146 3.13 4.26 11.05
N ASP A 147 3.22 5.49 10.52
CA ASP A 147 3.31 6.69 11.36
C ASP A 147 2.04 6.85 12.21
N TYR A 148 0.89 6.61 11.62
CA TYR A 148 -0.40 6.62 12.35
C TYR A 148 -0.45 5.52 13.41
N ILE A 149 -0.03 4.31 13.06
CA ILE A 149 -0.07 3.14 13.94
C ILE A 149 0.82 3.34 15.18
N ARG A 150 1.94 4.03 15.02
CA ARG A 150 2.88 4.28 16.12
C ARG A 150 2.43 5.37 17.09
N ARG A 151 1.43 6.14 16.75
CA ARG A 151 0.92 7.20 17.63
C ARG A 151 0.33 6.69 18.93
#